data_222377cca05468aa301c8135ea203a1b
#
_entry.id   222377cca05468aa301c8135ea203a1b
#
_cell.length_a   1.000
_cell.length_b   1.000
_cell.length_c   1.000
_cell.angle_alpha   90.00
_cell.angle_beta   90.00
_cell.angle_gamma   90.00
#
_symmetry.space_group_name_H-M   'P 1'
#
loop_
_entity.id
_entity.type
_entity.pdbx_description
1 polymer ?
#
loop_
_entity_poly.entity_id
_entity_poly.type
_entity_poly.pdbx_seq_one_letter_code
_entity_poly.pdbx_strand_id
1 'polypeptide(L)'
;ITPFTSVKEGMLEMIKKSELYGKEPRVRKWLNANNIGTVHTFQGQGTDEVIFLLGCDSKSMGAVNWVNNNIVNVAATRAKFRFYMIGDKSVWMCKPVRVARECTAEILTDKEVAELLGDKTEEAKSAPAKMSMICPECGKKLVERSGKFGKFIGCSGFPKCRFTQSV
;
A
#
# COMPACT_ATOMS: atom_id res chain seq x y z
N ILE A 1 5.70 -7.52 6.85
CA ILE A 1 5.92 -8.27 5.59
C ILE A 1 5.91 -7.28 4.43
N THR A 2 6.78 -7.43 3.46
CA THR A 2 6.80 -6.62 2.22
C THR A 2 7.05 -7.51 1.01
N PRO A 3 6.61 -7.12 -0.20
CA PRO A 3 6.92 -7.85 -1.43
C PRO A 3 8.40 -7.75 -1.85
N PHE A 4 9.12 -6.67 -1.44
CA PHE A 4 10.41 -6.31 -2.00
C PHE A 4 11.56 -6.38 -0.99
N THR A 5 12.68 -6.96 -1.41
CA THR A 5 13.90 -7.05 -0.58
C THR A 5 14.46 -5.67 -0.24
N SER A 6 14.50 -4.75 -1.20
CA SER A 6 14.98 -3.38 -0.96
C SER A 6 14.15 -2.63 0.09
N VAL A 7 12.83 -2.82 0.09
CA VAL A 7 11.94 -2.24 1.10
C VAL A 7 12.19 -2.85 2.49
N LYS A 8 12.38 -4.17 2.56
CA LYS A 8 12.78 -4.87 3.80
C LYS A 8 14.07 -4.28 4.35
N GLU A 9 15.09 -4.13 3.52
CA GLU A 9 16.40 -3.60 3.92
C GLU A 9 16.30 -2.15 4.41
N GLY A 10 15.58 -1.30 3.67
CA GLY A 10 15.31 0.08 4.08
C GLY A 10 14.58 0.16 5.42
N MET A 11 13.56 -0.66 5.65
CA MET A 11 12.87 -0.73 6.95
C MET A 11 13.80 -1.13 8.09
N LEU A 12 14.62 -2.15 7.89
CA LEU A 12 15.59 -2.59 8.91
C LEU A 12 16.57 -1.47 9.27
N GLU A 13 17.05 -0.75 8.28
CA GLU A 13 17.95 0.39 8.47
C GLU A 13 17.27 1.53 9.22
N MET A 14 16.06 1.92 8.80
CA MET A 14 15.29 2.97 9.47
C MET A 14 15.00 2.64 10.93
N ILE A 15 14.58 1.42 11.22
CA ILE A 15 14.29 1.00 12.61
C ILE A 15 15.56 1.04 13.46
N LYS A 16 16.69 0.54 12.95
CA LYS A 16 17.97 0.57 13.67
C LYS A 16 18.49 1.98 13.95
N LYS A 17 18.17 2.94 13.07
CA LYS A 17 18.50 4.36 13.26
C LYS A 17 17.51 5.10 14.14
N SER A 18 16.34 4.53 14.42
CA SER A 18 15.31 5.19 15.23
C SER A 18 15.71 5.28 16.70
N GLU A 19 15.25 6.33 17.36
CA GLU A 19 15.41 6.47 18.82
C GLU A 19 14.78 5.31 19.60
N LEU A 20 13.68 4.75 19.10
CA LEU A 20 13.01 3.61 19.72
C LEU A 20 13.90 2.38 19.79
N TYR A 21 14.71 2.12 18.75
CA TYR A 21 15.67 1.01 18.79
C TYR A 21 16.74 1.21 19.86
N GLY A 22 17.18 2.45 20.06
CA GLY A 22 18.12 2.80 21.12
C GLY A 22 17.55 2.73 22.53
N LYS A 23 16.33 3.22 22.70
CA LYS A 23 15.69 3.40 24.03
C LYS A 23 14.90 2.16 24.50
N GLU A 24 14.29 1.41 23.57
CA GLU A 24 13.35 0.33 23.89
C GLU A 24 13.95 -1.07 23.66
N PRO A 25 14.29 -1.82 24.72
CA PRO A 25 14.80 -3.19 24.58
C PRO A 25 13.80 -4.13 23.87
N ARG A 26 12.50 -3.87 23.98
CA ARG A 26 11.44 -4.66 23.33
C ARG A 26 11.54 -4.56 21.80
N VAL A 27 11.86 -3.38 21.26
CA VAL A 27 12.04 -3.17 19.81
C VAL A 27 13.24 -3.98 19.31
N ARG A 28 14.37 -3.96 20.04
CA ARG A 28 15.55 -4.77 19.70
C ARG A 28 15.24 -6.27 19.73
N LYS A 29 14.55 -6.74 20.78
CA LYS A 29 14.15 -8.14 20.89
C LYS A 29 13.23 -8.55 19.74
N TRP A 30 12.26 -7.71 19.42
CA TRP A 30 11.31 -7.93 18.33
C TRP A 30 12.02 -7.99 16.97
N LEU A 31 12.96 -7.08 16.71
CA LEU A 31 13.73 -7.06 15.47
C LEU A 31 14.64 -8.29 15.33
N ASN A 32 15.29 -8.68 16.41
CA ASN A 32 16.18 -9.85 16.43
C ASN A 32 15.42 -11.19 16.27
N ALA A 33 14.12 -11.20 16.52
CA ALA A 33 13.25 -12.35 16.26
C ALA A 33 12.85 -12.51 14.77
N ASN A 34 13.51 -11.80 13.85
CA ASN A 34 13.25 -11.83 12.42
C ASN A 34 11.79 -11.53 12.02
N ASN A 35 11.16 -10.60 12.73
CA ASN A 35 9.77 -10.21 12.48
C ASN A 35 9.58 -9.31 11.25
N ILE A 36 10.65 -9.03 10.50
CA ILE A 36 10.62 -8.28 9.24
C ILE A 36 11.19 -9.15 8.12
N GLY A 37 10.41 -9.32 7.06
CA GLY A 37 10.83 -10.12 5.93
C GLY A 37 9.97 -9.91 4.70
N THR A 38 10.36 -10.58 3.62
CA THR A 38 9.55 -10.63 2.41
C THR A 38 8.41 -11.63 2.55
N VAL A 39 7.42 -11.55 1.64
CA VAL A 39 6.30 -12.51 1.60
C VAL A 39 6.81 -13.96 1.54
N HIS A 40 7.88 -14.22 0.78
CA HIS A 40 8.49 -15.55 0.68
C HIS A 40 9.10 -16.04 1.99
N THR A 41 9.70 -15.13 2.77
CA THR A 41 10.31 -15.46 4.08
C THR A 41 9.29 -16.04 5.05
N PHE A 42 8.05 -15.55 5.02
CA PHE A 42 6.98 -15.94 5.94
C PHE A 42 6.02 -16.97 5.37
N GLN A 43 6.33 -17.57 4.23
CA GLN A 43 5.49 -18.61 3.67
C GLN A 43 5.37 -19.81 4.65
N GLY A 44 4.14 -20.17 4.98
CA GLY A 44 3.88 -21.26 5.96
C GLY A 44 3.89 -20.82 7.44
N GLN A 45 4.30 -19.58 7.76
CA GLN A 45 4.31 -19.07 9.13
C GLN A 45 3.11 -18.18 9.39
N GLY A 46 2.44 -18.34 10.53
CA GLY A 46 1.32 -17.49 10.95
C GLY A 46 1.65 -16.72 12.21
N THR A 47 1.11 -15.52 12.32
CA THR A 47 1.21 -14.66 13.51
C THR A 47 -0.13 -13.99 13.80
N ASP A 48 -0.27 -13.42 14.98
CA ASP A 48 -1.52 -12.79 15.39
C ASP A 48 -1.85 -11.57 14.54
N GLU A 49 -0.86 -10.76 14.26
CA GLU A 49 -1.00 -9.53 13.47
C GLU A 49 0.06 -9.45 12.38
N VAL A 50 -0.33 -8.92 11.22
CA VAL A 50 0.57 -8.70 10.09
C VAL A 50 0.42 -7.27 9.58
N ILE A 51 1.54 -6.59 9.43
CA ILE A 51 1.63 -5.33 8.68
C ILE A 51 2.23 -5.66 7.31
N PHE A 52 1.45 -5.45 6.26
CA PHE A 52 1.88 -5.58 4.87
C PHE A 52 2.24 -4.22 4.31
N LEU A 53 3.54 -3.99 4.12
CA LEU A 53 4.05 -2.76 3.52
C LEU A 53 4.22 -2.95 2.02
N LEU A 54 3.41 -2.26 1.22
CA LEU A 54 3.37 -2.38 -0.23
C LEU A 54 4.69 -1.91 -0.88
N GLY A 55 5.23 -0.77 -0.44
CA GLY A 55 6.58 -0.30 -0.82
C GLY A 55 6.75 0.07 -2.29
N CYS A 56 5.67 0.38 -3.00
CA CYS A 56 5.70 0.88 -4.37
C CYS A 56 4.64 1.96 -4.57
N ASP A 57 4.86 2.81 -5.57
CA ASP A 57 4.00 3.93 -5.95
C ASP A 57 3.66 3.91 -7.45
N SER A 58 2.90 4.91 -7.90
CA SER A 58 2.51 5.05 -9.31
C SER A 58 3.68 5.32 -10.26
N LYS A 59 4.86 5.68 -9.76
CA LYS A 59 6.07 5.87 -10.58
C LYS A 59 6.77 4.54 -10.87
N SER A 60 6.47 3.53 -10.06
CA SER A 60 7.11 2.21 -10.09
C SER A 60 6.14 1.13 -10.60
N MET A 61 5.48 1.35 -11.74
CA MET A 61 4.43 0.46 -12.28
C MET A 61 4.91 -0.98 -12.49
N GLY A 62 6.19 -1.20 -12.81
CA GLY A 62 6.76 -2.55 -12.87
C GLY A 62 6.67 -3.29 -11.53
N ALA A 63 6.98 -2.60 -10.45
CA ALA A 63 6.85 -3.13 -9.09
C ALA A 63 5.37 -3.38 -8.73
N VAL A 64 4.49 -2.43 -9.04
CA VAL A 64 3.04 -2.58 -8.80
C VAL A 64 2.49 -3.83 -9.51
N ASN A 65 2.86 -4.04 -10.78
CA ASN A 65 2.40 -5.20 -11.55
C ASN A 65 2.97 -6.52 -11.04
N TRP A 66 4.12 -6.50 -10.36
CA TRP A 66 4.70 -7.67 -9.74
C TRP A 66 3.94 -8.09 -8.47
N VAL A 67 3.32 -7.15 -7.76
CA VAL A 67 2.45 -7.42 -6.60
C VAL A 67 1.13 -8.00 -7.10
N ASN A 68 1.09 -9.31 -7.30
CA ASN A 68 -0.10 -10.02 -7.77
C ASN A 68 -0.97 -10.51 -6.61
N ASN A 69 -2.16 -11.03 -6.96
CA ASN A 69 -3.12 -11.54 -5.97
C ASN A 69 -2.53 -12.64 -5.08
N ASN A 70 -1.62 -13.48 -5.61
CA ASN A 70 -1.00 -14.55 -4.82
C ASN A 70 -0.12 -13.98 -3.72
N ILE A 71 0.66 -12.94 -4.01
CA ILE A 71 1.52 -12.26 -3.02
C ILE A 71 0.67 -11.66 -1.90
N VAL A 72 -0.39 -10.93 -2.27
CA VAL A 72 -1.30 -10.33 -1.30
C VAL A 72 -2.01 -11.41 -0.47
N ASN A 73 -2.49 -12.47 -1.10
CA ASN A 73 -3.16 -13.58 -0.42
C ASN A 73 -2.21 -14.30 0.56
N VAL A 74 -0.98 -14.57 0.15
CA VAL A 74 0.01 -15.17 1.06
C VAL A 74 0.27 -14.26 2.24
N ALA A 75 0.41 -12.95 2.06
CA ALA A 75 0.60 -12.01 3.15
C ALA A 75 -0.63 -11.96 4.09
N ALA A 76 -1.83 -11.85 3.54
CA ALA A 76 -3.07 -11.77 4.32
C ALA A 76 -3.33 -13.03 5.14
N THR A 77 -3.08 -14.21 4.55
CA THR A 77 -3.26 -15.50 5.24
C THR A 77 -2.21 -15.79 6.33
N ARG A 78 -1.23 -14.91 6.52
CA ARG A 78 -0.29 -14.99 7.66
C ARG A 78 -0.91 -14.44 8.93
N ALA A 79 -1.87 -13.52 8.84
CA ALA A 79 -2.54 -12.94 10.00
C ALA A 79 -3.64 -13.86 10.52
N LYS A 80 -3.63 -14.12 11.84
CA LYS A 80 -4.72 -14.84 12.53
C LYS A 80 -5.87 -13.92 12.91
N PHE A 81 -5.55 -12.68 13.33
CA PHE A 81 -6.53 -11.74 13.85
C PHE A 81 -6.59 -10.43 13.10
N ARG A 82 -5.43 -9.81 12.80
CA ARG A 82 -5.39 -8.46 12.19
C ARG A 82 -4.39 -8.40 11.05
N PHE A 83 -4.86 -7.83 9.95
CA PHE A 83 -4.04 -7.54 8.78
C PHE A 83 -4.10 -6.05 8.47
N TYR A 84 -2.96 -5.40 8.48
CA TYR A 84 -2.82 -3.99 8.15
C TYR A 84 -2.08 -3.86 6.82
N MET A 85 -2.59 -3.03 5.93
CA MET A 85 -1.94 -2.72 4.67
C MET A 85 -1.52 -1.25 4.63
N ILE A 86 -0.24 -1.00 4.42
CA ILE A 86 0.35 0.33 4.28
C ILE A 86 0.89 0.48 2.86
N GLY A 87 0.46 1.51 2.15
CA GLY A 87 0.89 1.74 0.77
C GLY A 87 0.43 3.08 0.24
N ASP A 88 0.97 3.46 -0.92
CA ASP A 88 0.60 4.69 -1.60
C ASP A 88 -0.81 4.58 -2.19
N LYS A 89 -1.66 5.58 -1.92
CA LYS A 89 -3.05 5.64 -2.42
C LYS A 89 -3.12 5.63 -3.94
N SER A 90 -2.08 6.10 -4.64
CA SER A 90 -2.04 6.15 -6.11
C SER A 90 -2.09 4.77 -6.78
N VAL A 91 -1.70 3.70 -6.07
CA VAL A 91 -1.70 2.32 -6.58
C VAL A 91 -2.85 1.46 -6.06
N TRP A 92 -3.67 1.96 -5.14
CA TRP A 92 -4.75 1.18 -4.53
C TRP A 92 -5.86 0.77 -5.49
N MET A 93 -6.02 1.47 -6.60
CA MET A 93 -6.97 1.12 -7.67
C MET A 93 -6.35 0.20 -8.73
N CYS A 94 -5.04 -0.05 -8.67
CA CYS A 94 -4.39 -0.98 -9.58
C CYS A 94 -4.87 -2.41 -9.33
N LYS A 95 -5.09 -3.15 -10.41
CA LYS A 95 -5.70 -4.49 -10.40
C LYS A 95 -5.15 -5.46 -9.34
N PRO A 96 -3.82 -5.59 -9.14
CA PRO A 96 -3.28 -6.52 -8.14
C PRO A 96 -3.56 -6.10 -6.69
N VAL A 97 -3.63 -4.79 -6.41
CA VAL A 97 -3.81 -4.25 -5.05
C VAL A 97 -5.29 -4.08 -4.72
N ARG A 98 -6.14 -3.90 -5.73
CA ARG A 98 -7.59 -3.67 -5.56
C ARG A 98 -8.26 -4.79 -4.77
N VAL A 99 -7.89 -6.05 -5.01
CA VAL A 99 -8.46 -7.18 -4.27
C VAL A 99 -8.20 -7.07 -2.78
N ALA A 100 -6.98 -6.72 -2.38
CA ALA A 100 -6.66 -6.51 -0.96
C ALA A 100 -7.46 -5.36 -0.37
N ARG A 101 -7.61 -4.25 -1.12
CA ARG A 101 -8.43 -3.12 -0.71
C ARG A 101 -9.90 -3.48 -0.55
N GLU A 102 -10.48 -4.25 -1.46
CA GLU A 102 -11.89 -4.68 -1.41
C GLU A 102 -12.15 -5.60 -0.20
N CYS A 103 -11.12 -6.31 0.28
CA CYS A 103 -11.19 -7.12 1.49
C CYS A 103 -10.90 -6.32 2.78
N THR A 104 -10.54 -5.04 2.68
CA THR A 104 -10.22 -4.20 3.83
C THR A 104 -11.51 -3.68 4.47
N ALA A 105 -11.70 -3.93 5.76
CA ALA A 105 -12.89 -3.49 6.51
C ALA A 105 -12.90 -1.98 6.76
N GLU A 106 -11.72 -1.38 6.91
CA GLU A 106 -11.55 0.04 7.26
C GLU A 106 -10.37 0.65 6.48
N ILE A 107 -10.53 1.88 6.03
CA ILE A 107 -9.49 2.65 5.34
C ILE A 107 -9.27 3.93 6.12
N LEU A 108 -8.11 4.04 6.76
CA LEU A 108 -7.75 5.22 7.56
C LEU A 108 -7.20 6.34 6.67
N THR A 109 -7.55 7.56 6.99
CA THR A 109 -6.96 8.77 6.45
C THR A 109 -5.63 9.08 7.14
N ASP A 110 -4.81 9.94 6.53
CA ASP A 110 -3.52 10.34 7.13
C ASP A 110 -3.71 11.02 8.50
N LYS A 111 -4.85 11.73 8.69
CA LYS A 111 -5.22 12.36 9.96
C LYS A 111 -5.53 11.31 11.02
N GLU A 112 -6.35 10.33 10.71
CA GLU A 112 -6.69 9.23 11.63
C GLU A 112 -5.46 8.41 12.01
N VAL A 113 -4.54 8.20 11.07
CA VAL A 113 -3.25 7.54 11.36
C VAL A 113 -2.41 8.39 12.31
N ALA A 114 -2.28 9.70 12.08
CA ALA A 114 -1.54 10.60 12.97
C ALA A 114 -2.14 10.62 14.39
N GLU A 115 -3.47 10.66 14.51
CA GLU A 115 -4.17 10.59 15.79
C GLU A 115 -3.90 9.26 16.52
N LEU A 116 -3.91 8.13 15.82
CA LEU A 116 -3.61 6.82 16.38
C LEU A 116 -2.16 6.69 16.86
N LEU A 117 -1.23 7.32 16.14
CA LEU A 117 0.19 7.32 16.51
C LEU A 117 0.53 8.32 17.62
N GLY A 118 -0.43 9.16 18.01
CA GLY A 118 -0.22 10.18 19.03
C GLY A 118 0.62 11.36 18.56
N ASP A 119 0.82 11.51 17.26
CA ASP A 119 1.53 12.63 16.66
C ASP A 119 0.69 13.90 16.77
N LYS A 120 1.05 14.75 17.72
CA LYS A 120 0.53 16.13 17.81
C LYS A 120 1.24 17.03 16.79
N THR A 121 1.36 16.62 15.57
CA THR A 121 1.88 17.48 14.51
C THR A 121 0.82 18.47 14.09
N GLU A 122 1.13 19.75 14.32
CA GLU A 122 0.41 20.89 13.78
C GLU A 122 0.11 20.67 12.30
N GLU A 123 -1.09 21.05 11.91
CA GLU A 123 -1.67 21.05 10.57
C GLU A 123 -0.66 21.00 9.42
N ALA A 124 -0.32 19.81 8.98
CA ALA A 124 0.23 19.65 7.64
C ALA A 124 -0.87 20.12 6.68
N LYS A 125 -0.69 21.30 6.08
CA LYS A 125 -1.51 21.84 5.01
C LYS A 125 -1.54 20.80 3.89
N SER A 126 -2.44 19.85 3.97
CA SER A 126 -2.76 18.95 2.88
C SER A 126 -3.51 19.77 1.84
N ALA A 127 -2.77 20.32 0.88
CA ALA A 127 -3.38 20.62 -0.40
C ALA A 127 -4.09 19.35 -0.87
N PRO A 128 -5.33 19.42 -1.37
CA PRO A 128 -6.02 18.23 -1.85
C PRO A 128 -5.15 17.63 -2.96
N ALA A 129 -4.53 16.50 -2.67
CA ALA A 129 -3.79 15.75 -3.66
C ALA A 129 -4.81 15.43 -4.77
N LYS A 130 -4.67 16.08 -5.93
CA LYS A 130 -5.38 15.67 -7.13
C LYS A 130 -5.06 14.20 -7.29
N MET A 131 -6.04 13.35 -7.01
CA MET A 131 -5.95 11.92 -7.24
C MET A 131 -5.49 11.74 -8.69
N SER A 132 -4.23 11.41 -8.89
CA SER A 132 -3.77 10.97 -10.19
C SER A 132 -4.38 9.60 -10.41
N MET A 133 -5.60 9.59 -10.95
CA MET A 133 -6.31 8.35 -11.23
C MET A 133 -5.53 7.58 -12.27
N ILE A 134 -5.06 6.40 -11.89
CA ILE A 134 -4.34 5.49 -12.76
C ILE A 134 -5.30 4.40 -13.22
N CYS A 135 -5.28 4.09 -14.49
CA CYS A 135 -6.13 3.07 -15.08
C CYS A 135 -5.80 1.68 -14.49
N PRO A 136 -6.78 0.96 -13.93
CA PRO A 136 -6.56 -0.35 -13.33
C PRO A 136 -6.25 -1.45 -14.35
N GLU A 137 -6.54 -1.19 -15.64
CA GLU A 137 -6.32 -2.17 -16.72
C GLU A 137 -4.91 -2.07 -17.32
N CYS A 138 -4.36 -0.85 -17.47
CA CYS A 138 -3.13 -0.64 -18.22
C CYS A 138 -2.11 0.28 -17.53
N GLY A 139 -2.39 0.78 -16.32
CA GLY A 139 -1.51 1.65 -15.56
C GLY A 139 -1.31 3.06 -16.10
N LYS A 140 -2.03 3.47 -17.16
CA LYS A 140 -1.96 4.83 -17.70
C LYS A 140 -2.89 5.77 -16.94
N LYS A 141 -2.63 7.08 -17.04
CA LYS A 141 -3.47 8.09 -16.37
C LYS A 141 -4.93 8.00 -16.83
N LEU A 142 -5.83 8.17 -15.90
CA LEU A 142 -7.24 8.42 -16.18
C LEU A 142 -7.44 9.93 -16.38
N VAL A 143 -8.26 10.29 -17.35
CA VAL A 143 -8.57 11.67 -17.72
C VAL A 143 -10.07 11.86 -17.79
N GLU A 144 -10.54 13.02 -17.32
CA GLU A 144 -11.95 13.39 -17.46
C GLU A 144 -12.25 13.66 -18.94
N ARG A 145 -13.33 13.09 -19.42
CA ARG A 145 -13.84 13.24 -20.80
C ARG A 145 -15.34 13.56 -20.75
N SER A 146 -15.80 14.28 -21.75
CA SER A 146 -17.23 14.54 -21.94
C SER A 146 -17.75 13.67 -23.08
N GLY A 147 -18.85 12.98 -22.82
CA GLY A 147 -19.56 12.15 -23.80
C GLY A 147 -21.02 12.56 -23.93
N LYS A 148 -21.74 11.85 -24.79
CA LYS A 148 -23.16 12.12 -25.09
C LYS A 148 -24.07 12.05 -23.86
N PHE A 149 -23.66 11.32 -22.82
CA PHE A 149 -24.41 11.08 -21.58
C PHE A 149 -23.83 11.78 -20.35
N GLY A 150 -22.90 12.74 -20.53
CA GLY A 150 -22.29 13.48 -19.44
C GLY A 150 -20.78 13.30 -19.34
N LYS A 151 -20.24 13.72 -18.21
CA LYS A 151 -18.81 13.59 -17.90
C LYS A 151 -18.51 12.16 -17.42
N PHE A 152 -17.38 11.63 -17.86
CA PHE A 152 -16.88 10.33 -17.43
C PHE A 152 -15.35 10.35 -17.35
N ILE A 153 -14.79 9.44 -16.59
CA ILE A 153 -13.35 9.25 -16.47
C ILE A 153 -12.96 8.12 -17.42
N GLY A 154 -12.04 8.39 -18.34
CA GLY A 154 -11.56 7.42 -19.32
C GLY A 154 -10.05 7.28 -19.30
N CYS A 155 -9.58 6.12 -19.71
CA CYS A 155 -8.15 5.86 -19.82
C CYS A 155 -7.49 6.69 -20.92
N SER A 156 -6.32 7.28 -20.64
CA SER A 156 -5.50 7.97 -21.65
C SER A 156 -4.92 7.01 -22.70
N GLY A 157 -4.96 5.70 -22.43
CA GLY A 157 -4.49 4.65 -23.34
C GLY A 157 -5.48 4.27 -24.45
N PHE A 158 -6.65 4.92 -24.53
CA PHE A 158 -7.59 4.70 -25.62
C PHE A 158 -6.92 4.98 -26.99
N PRO A 159 -7.16 4.17 -28.04
CA PRO A 159 -8.13 3.06 -28.13
C PRO A 159 -7.64 1.69 -27.63
N LYS A 160 -6.34 1.55 -27.26
CA LYS A 160 -5.77 0.27 -26.82
C LYS A 160 -6.34 -0.20 -25.47
N CYS A 161 -6.68 0.74 -24.58
CA CYS A 161 -7.38 0.48 -23.35
C CYS A 161 -8.70 1.23 -23.32
N ARG A 162 -9.80 0.52 -23.13
CA ARG A 162 -11.17 1.07 -23.15
C ARG A 162 -11.78 1.27 -21.76
N PHE A 163 -10.96 1.28 -20.71
CA PHE A 163 -11.46 1.48 -19.35
C PHE A 163 -12.15 2.84 -19.20
N THR A 164 -13.37 2.81 -18.67
CA THR A 164 -14.16 4.00 -18.34
C THR A 164 -14.84 3.82 -16.98
N GLN A 165 -15.02 4.93 -16.26
CA GLN A 165 -15.71 4.97 -14.99
C GLN A 165 -16.63 6.20 -14.97
N SER A 166 -17.84 6.06 -14.45
CA SER A 166 -18.76 7.18 -14.22
C SER A 166 -18.21 8.11 -13.13
N VAL A 167 -18.46 9.41 -13.27
CA VAL A 167 -18.11 10.42 -12.26
C VAL A 167 -19.13 10.39 -11.14
#